data_972a6af42400295fe813b394984e0b04
#
_entry.id   972a6af42400295fe813b394984e0b04
#
_cell.length_a   1.000
_cell.length_b   1.000
_cell.length_c   1.000
_cell.angle_alpha   90.00
_cell.angle_beta   90.00
_cell.angle_gamma   90.00
#
_symmetry.space_group_name_H-M   'P 1'
#
loop_
_entity.id
_entity.type
_entity.pdbx_description
1 polymer ?
#
loop_
_entity_poly.entity_id
_entity_poly.type
_entity_poly.pdbx_seq_one_letter_code
_entity_poly.pdbx_strand_id
1 'polypeptide(L)'
;VQKRIVAYTLPGELHHMFPDFENGMGAYQSIQVTDYSPDSVAGFRRWLQSKYKDVGQLKKQTGLDYPSFDAVPAPSKDIRKERLSSFGEHYDAFAGGTLQIAGWLWDPEQAVKKLDLYVDGKFVGPVARRLGRLDVYRAVDAITDPNTGFRHDLDYRDLPPGKHIAQVVAATHERRYLLANVEFMVVPRDQSKVSAQPPKRLGWMQRISTLRGVRTWLDMPAGPQDLYYNPLAHDWNTYRESQVYGLLKAFHQKAVDAGLPAEKIYSHQIVANVNSSWNPQLLASDKTIGGDTPWRTGVNMYGGTTNSEWMRNYMRQIGITSYGVPEFNPQQWKREGAHLKAMQSHYDNGATFISPYYFSLIPARLGAAEHGVNRMELSPDNPKDGSDKFYKAIVEFARQ
;
A
#
# COMPACT_ATOMS: atom_id res chain seq x y z
N VAL A 1 -21.29 -21.33 -24.07
CA VAL A 1 -21.09 -20.14 -23.21
C VAL A 1 -19.66 -20.09 -22.70
N GLN A 2 -19.12 -21.16 -22.06
CA GLN A 2 -17.76 -21.18 -21.47
C GLN A 2 -16.62 -20.79 -22.44
N LYS A 3 -16.72 -21.12 -23.72
CA LYS A 3 -15.73 -20.75 -24.74
C LYS A 3 -15.62 -19.24 -24.99
N ARG A 4 -16.65 -18.46 -24.62
CA ARG A 4 -16.69 -17.01 -24.79
C ARG A 4 -16.27 -16.24 -23.52
N ILE A 5 -16.10 -16.94 -22.37
CA ILE A 5 -15.68 -16.30 -21.13
C ILE A 5 -14.15 -16.17 -21.15
N VAL A 6 -13.67 -14.96 -20.99
CA VAL A 6 -12.25 -14.64 -20.98
C VAL A 6 -11.63 -14.93 -19.62
N ALA A 7 -12.32 -14.57 -18.55
CA ALA A 7 -11.84 -14.70 -17.18
C ALA A 7 -12.99 -14.96 -16.19
N TYR A 8 -12.67 -15.65 -15.12
CA TYR A 8 -13.45 -15.76 -13.90
C TYR A 8 -12.64 -15.08 -12.79
N THR A 9 -13.21 -14.12 -12.11
CA THR A 9 -12.53 -13.46 -11.01
C THR A 9 -12.93 -14.11 -9.68
N LEU A 10 -11.96 -14.35 -8.82
CA LEU A 10 -12.20 -14.74 -7.44
C LEU A 10 -12.90 -13.60 -6.69
N PRO A 11 -13.46 -13.83 -5.49
CA PRO A 11 -14.07 -12.78 -4.70
C PRO A 11 -13.14 -11.57 -4.57
N GLY A 12 -13.69 -10.38 -4.86
CA GLY A 12 -12.92 -9.16 -5.02
C GLY A 12 -12.52 -8.51 -3.71
N GLU A 13 -11.34 -7.92 -3.75
CA GLU A 13 -10.77 -7.06 -2.73
C GLU A 13 -10.77 -7.67 -1.33
N LEU A 14 -10.42 -8.98 -1.25
CA LEU A 14 -10.28 -9.64 0.04
C LEU A 14 -9.05 -9.08 0.77
N HIS A 15 -9.32 -8.44 1.89
CA HIS A 15 -8.32 -7.83 2.74
C HIS A 15 -8.85 -7.67 4.17
N HIS A 16 -7.97 -7.37 5.13
CA HIS A 16 -8.33 -7.05 6.50
C HIS A 16 -8.60 -5.56 6.71
N MET A 17 -9.28 -4.95 5.79
CA MET A 17 -9.59 -3.56 5.95
C MET A 17 -10.88 -3.35 6.76
N PHE A 18 -10.98 -2.38 7.45
CA PHE A 18 -11.92 -2.03 8.42
C PHE A 18 -12.99 -1.14 8.04
N PRO A 19 -14.11 -1.00 8.79
CA PRO A 19 -15.28 -0.22 8.46
C PRO A 19 -14.98 1.24 8.11
N ASP A 20 -13.86 1.75 8.55
CA ASP A 20 -13.46 3.12 8.25
C ASP A 20 -12.21 3.16 7.37
N PHE A 21 -12.42 2.89 6.09
CA PHE A 21 -11.40 2.88 5.06
C PHE A 21 -10.63 4.20 4.99
N GLU A 22 -11.31 5.33 5.09
CA GLU A 22 -10.70 6.65 4.97
C GLU A 22 -9.86 7.00 6.19
N ASN A 23 -10.31 6.64 7.38
CA ASN A 23 -9.54 6.85 8.62
C ASN A 23 -8.40 5.84 8.80
N GLY A 24 -8.50 4.65 8.20
CA GLY A 24 -7.43 3.64 8.24
C GLY A 24 -6.29 3.92 7.28
N MET A 25 -6.53 4.69 6.21
CA MET A 25 -5.51 4.99 5.21
C MET A 25 -4.79 6.29 5.53
N GLY A 26 -3.48 6.21 5.70
CA GLY A 26 -2.63 7.37 6.00
C GLY A 26 -2.67 7.85 7.45
N ALA A 27 -3.45 7.23 8.32
CA ALA A 27 -3.54 7.61 9.72
C ALA A 27 -2.54 6.83 10.57
N TYR A 28 -1.31 7.30 10.67
CA TYR A 28 -0.28 6.69 11.50
C TYR A 28 -0.62 6.66 13.01
N GLN A 29 -1.51 7.52 13.46
CA GLN A 29 -1.83 7.67 14.89
C GLN A 29 -3.03 6.84 15.34
N SER A 30 -3.86 6.38 14.43
CA SER A 30 -5.14 5.72 14.73
C SER A 30 -5.34 4.43 13.94
N ILE A 31 -4.26 3.77 13.57
CA ILE A 31 -4.34 2.50 12.86
C ILE A 31 -5.04 1.46 13.75
N GLN A 32 -6.16 0.96 13.25
CA GLN A 32 -6.84 -0.19 13.80
C GLN A 32 -6.70 -1.35 12.82
N VAL A 33 -6.07 -2.41 13.25
CA VAL A 33 -6.03 -3.65 12.49
C VAL A 33 -7.07 -4.63 13.02
N THR A 34 -7.45 -5.59 12.26
CA THR A 34 -8.29 -6.70 12.59
C THR A 34 -7.56 -7.99 12.34
N ASP A 35 -8.13 -9.07 12.62
CA ASP A 35 -9.36 -9.43 13.34
C ASP A 35 -8.94 -10.00 14.70
N TYR A 36 -9.44 -9.39 15.79
CA TYR A 36 -9.14 -9.84 17.17
C TYR A 36 -10.25 -10.72 17.77
N SER A 37 -11.05 -11.38 16.92
CA SER A 37 -11.98 -12.39 17.41
C SER A 37 -11.26 -13.53 18.13
N PRO A 38 -11.93 -14.23 19.06
CA PRO A 38 -11.35 -15.37 19.74
C PRO A 38 -10.76 -16.42 18.79
N ASP A 39 -11.44 -16.66 17.67
CA ASP A 39 -11.00 -17.63 16.65
C ASP A 39 -9.74 -17.17 15.93
N SER A 40 -9.64 -15.89 15.59
CA SER A 40 -8.46 -15.32 14.96
C SER A 40 -7.26 -15.34 15.91
N VAL A 41 -7.44 -14.97 17.18
CA VAL A 41 -6.38 -15.03 18.18
C VAL A 41 -5.92 -16.48 18.41
N ALA A 42 -6.82 -17.44 18.52
CA ALA A 42 -6.49 -18.86 18.60
C ALA A 42 -5.75 -19.34 17.34
N GLY A 43 -6.18 -18.89 16.17
CA GLY A 43 -5.50 -19.14 14.90
C GLY A 43 -4.07 -18.60 14.86
N PHE A 44 -3.87 -17.38 15.34
CA PHE A 44 -2.52 -16.80 15.48
C PHE A 44 -1.60 -17.63 16.36
N ARG A 45 -2.09 -18.10 17.50
CA ARG A 45 -1.32 -18.95 18.40
C ARG A 45 -0.91 -20.28 17.75
N ARG A 46 -1.83 -20.91 17.01
CA ARG A 46 -1.51 -22.12 16.21
C ARG A 46 -0.48 -21.80 15.10
N TRP A 47 -0.61 -20.65 14.45
CA TRP A 47 0.33 -20.20 13.43
C TRP A 47 1.73 -19.96 14.03
N LEU A 48 1.83 -19.32 15.22
CA LEU A 48 3.09 -19.17 15.95
C LEU A 48 3.71 -20.53 16.31
N GLN A 49 2.90 -21.48 16.79
CA GLN A 49 3.36 -22.85 17.08
C GLN A 49 3.89 -23.53 15.83
N SER A 50 3.23 -23.36 14.69
CA SER A 50 3.72 -23.89 13.41
C SER A 50 5.05 -23.26 12.99
N LYS A 51 5.21 -21.94 13.20
CA LYS A 51 6.42 -21.17 12.86
C LYS A 51 7.60 -21.50 13.76
N TYR A 52 7.40 -21.42 15.06
CA TYR A 52 8.48 -21.51 16.06
C TYR A 52 8.70 -22.92 16.61
N LYS A 53 7.75 -23.84 16.46
CA LYS A 53 7.71 -25.21 16.96
C LYS A 53 7.52 -25.31 18.48
N ASP A 54 8.27 -24.57 19.29
CA ASP A 54 8.17 -24.50 20.74
C ASP A 54 8.40 -23.08 21.27
N VAL A 55 8.01 -22.82 22.51
CA VAL A 55 8.15 -21.49 23.13
C VAL A 55 9.61 -21.09 23.41
N GLY A 56 10.52 -22.06 23.52
CA GLY A 56 11.95 -21.78 23.65
C GLY A 56 12.52 -21.18 22.38
N GLN A 57 12.11 -21.67 21.19
CA GLN A 57 12.46 -21.09 19.91
C GLN A 57 11.81 -19.71 19.72
N LEU A 58 10.56 -19.54 20.12
CA LEU A 58 9.91 -18.23 20.12
C LEU A 58 10.73 -17.25 20.98
N LYS A 59 11.06 -17.60 22.22
CA LYS A 59 11.90 -16.77 23.10
C LYS A 59 13.27 -16.45 22.47
N LYS A 60 13.93 -17.44 21.90
CA LYS A 60 15.25 -17.26 21.27
C LYS A 60 15.21 -16.26 20.10
N GLN A 61 14.17 -16.31 19.27
CA GLN A 61 14.07 -15.48 18.08
C GLN A 61 13.46 -14.10 18.34
N THR A 62 12.54 -14.00 19.31
CA THR A 62 11.81 -12.76 19.59
C THR A 62 12.30 -12.02 20.83
N GLY A 63 12.97 -12.71 21.75
CA GLY A 63 13.31 -12.21 23.08
C GLY A 63 12.10 -12.09 24.02
N LEU A 64 10.93 -12.61 23.63
CA LEU A 64 9.72 -12.60 24.45
C LEU A 64 9.50 -13.97 25.07
N ASP A 65 9.22 -14.00 26.38
CA ASP A 65 9.13 -15.24 27.16
C ASP A 65 7.68 -15.49 27.59
N TYR A 66 7.16 -16.66 27.23
CA TYR A 66 5.81 -17.10 27.57
C TYR A 66 5.82 -18.58 28.00
N PRO A 67 4.97 -18.96 28.98
CA PRO A 67 4.94 -20.35 29.47
C PRO A 67 4.35 -21.33 28.44
N SER A 68 3.52 -20.85 27.53
CA SER A 68 2.91 -21.64 26.45
C SER A 68 2.47 -20.73 25.31
N PHE A 69 2.16 -21.30 24.12
CA PHE A 69 1.56 -20.49 23.02
C PHE A 69 0.20 -19.92 23.37
N ASP A 70 -0.58 -20.57 24.25
CA ASP A 70 -1.88 -20.05 24.69
C ASP A 70 -1.74 -18.77 25.54
N ALA A 71 -0.60 -18.56 26.17
CA ALA A 71 -0.30 -17.36 26.93
C ALA A 71 0.22 -16.19 26.05
N VAL A 72 0.50 -16.43 24.77
CA VAL A 72 0.98 -15.38 23.87
C VAL A 72 -0.17 -14.44 23.54
N PRO A 73 -0.05 -13.11 23.80
CA PRO A 73 -1.08 -12.16 23.47
C PRO A 73 -1.13 -11.87 21.95
N ALA A 74 -2.29 -11.48 21.45
CA ALA A 74 -2.36 -10.78 20.18
C ALA A 74 -1.96 -9.32 20.40
N PRO A 75 -1.07 -8.72 19.55
CA PRO A 75 -0.66 -7.33 19.68
C PRO A 75 -1.80 -6.41 19.23
N SER A 76 -2.40 -5.68 20.19
CA SER A 76 -3.62 -4.92 19.97
C SER A 76 -3.67 -3.58 20.71
N LYS A 77 -2.64 -3.23 21.49
CA LYS A 77 -2.61 -2.05 22.35
C LYS A 77 -1.44 -1.13 22.01
N ASP A 78 -1.66 0.16 21.99
CA ASP A 78 -0.59 1.14 21.84
C ASP A 78 0.00 1.50 23.21
N ILE A 79 1.29 1.21 23.42
CA ILE A 79 2.03 1.49 24.67
C ILE A 79 1.94 2.96 25.11
N ARG A 80 1.69 3.88 24.17
CA ARG A 80 1.54 5.32 24.45
C ARG A 80 0.16 5.69 24.96
N LYS A 81 -0.83 4.81 24.80
CA LYS A 81 -2.25 5.06 25.11
C LYS A 81 -2.77 4.16 26.21
N GLU A 82 -2.20 2.95 26.33
CA GLU A 82 -2.73 1.90 27.18
C GLU A 82 -1.63 1.22 27.97
N ARG A 83 -1.97 0.77 29.20
CA ARG A 83 -1.05 -0.06 29.98
C ARG A 83 -0.96 -1.46 29.40
N LEU A 84 0.23 -1.91 29.11
CA LEU A 84 0.50 -3.27 28.65
C LEU A 84 0.72 -4.23 29.86
N SER A 85 0.22 -5.45 29.74
CA SER A 85 0.56 -6.55 30.66
C SER A 85 1.88 -7.20 30.27
N SER A 86 2.19 -7.23 28.98
CA SER A 86 3.49 -7.59 28.42
C SER A 86 3.79 -6.77 27.17
N PHE A 87 5.06 -6.62 26.84
CA PHE A 87 5.45 -5.88 25.64
C PHE A 87 4.88 -6.48 24.36
N GLY A 88 4.63 -7.79 24.33
CA GLY A 88 4.03 -8.46 23.17
C GLY A 88 2.63 -7.98 22.80
N GLU A 89 1.92 -7.27 23.69
CA GLU A 89 0.63 -6.65 23.36
C GLU A 89 0.74 -5.38 22.51
N HIS A 90 1.98 -4.81 22.38
CA HIS A 90 2.15 -3.54 21.66
C HIS A 90 1.88 -3.67 20.17
N TYR A 91 1.03 -2.77 19.67
CA TYR A 91 0.77 -2.57 18.24
C TYR A 91 0.55 -1.10 17.91
N ASP A 92 1.24 -0.61 16.91
CA ASP A 92 1.00 0.67 16.25
C ASP A 92 1.43 0.59 14.77
N ALA A 93 1.41 1.73 14.06
CA ALA A 93 1.80 1.79 12.65
C ALA A 93 3.23 1.32 12.37
N PHE A 94 4.10 1.36 13.37
CA PHE A 94 5.54 1.11 13.23
C PHE A 94 5.98 -0.16 13.95
N ALA A 95 5.15 -0.72 14.83
CA ALA A 95 5.51 -1.83 15.70
C ALA A 95 6.02 -3.08 14.95
N GLY A 96 5.60 -3.26 13.70
CA GLY A 96 6.08 -4.34 12.82
C GLY A 96 7.53 -4.19 12.34
N GLY A 97 8.20 -3.08 12.66
CA GLY A 97 9.61 -2.84 12.32
C GLY A 97 9.84 -1.96 11.08
N THR A 98 8.80 -1.36 10.53
CA THR A 98 8.87 -0.52 9.34
C THR A 98 8.47 0.91 9.65
N LEU A 99 9.32 1.87 9.30
CA LEU A 99 9.00 3.30 9.27
C LEU A 99 8.70 3.69 7.83
N GLN A 100 7.44 4.00 7.54
CA GLN A 100 7.01 4.42 6.21
C GLN A 100 7.31 5.91 6.02
N ILE A 101 8.23 6.23 5.15
CA ILE A 101 8.57 7.62 4.78
C ILE A 101 7.90 7.89 3.44
N ALA A 102 6.76 8.56 3.47
CA ALA A 102 5.90 8.76 2.32
C ALA A 102 5.45 10.22 2.18
N GLY A 103 5.05 10.56 0.96
CA GLY A 103 4.55 11.88 0.65
C GLY A 103 4.27 12.04 -0.84
N TRP A 104 4.22 13.28 -1.28
CA TRP A 104 4.07 13.58 -2.70
C TRP A 104 5.02 14.70 -3.14
N LEU A 105 5.41 14.65 -4.41
CA LEU A 105 6.27 15.60 -5.08
C LEU A 105 5.68 15.91 -6.45
N TRP A 106 5.23 17.13 -6.65
CA TRP A 106 4.85 17.69 -7.94
C TRP A 106 6.02 18.44 -8.56
N ASP A 107 6.48 17.96 -9.69
CA ASP A 107 7.61 18.48 -10.47
C ASP A 107 7.23 18.45 -11.95
N PRO A 108 6.50 19.48 -12.44
CA PRO A 108 5.97 19.51 -13.80
C PRO A 108 7.06 19.53 -14.88
N GLU A 109 8.21 20.09 -14.59
CA GLU A 109 9.36 20.18 -15.50
C GLU A 109 10.26 18.95 -15.43
N GLN A 110 9.96 18.00 -14.55
CA GLN A 110 10.74 16.78 -14.32
C GLN A 110 12.23 17.05 -14.05
N ALA A 111 12.51 18.13 -13.36
CA ALA A 111 13.87 18.53 -12.98
C ALA A 111 14.50 17.52 -12.01
N VAL A 112 13.71 16.95 -11.09
CA VAL A 112 14.16 15.93 -10.13
C VAL A 112 14.30 14.59 -10.85
N LYS A 113 15.52 14.04 -10.85
CA LYS A 113 15.84 12.77 -11.52
C LYS A 113 15.71 11.57 -10.60
N LYS A 114 16.07 11.71 -9.34
CA LYS A 114 15.93 10.66 -8.33
C LYS A 114 15.69 11.21 -6.94
N LEU A 115 15.14 10.36 -6.07
CA LEU A 115 15.07 10.55 -4.64
C LEU A 115 15.88 9.45 -3.95
N ASP A 116 16.70 9.83 -2.98
CA ASP A 116 17.53 8.92 -2.20
C ASP A 116 17.23 9.11 -0.71
N LEU A 117 17.22 8.00 0.05
CA LEU A 117 17.10 8.01 1.49
C LEU A 117 18.48 7.87 2.14
N TYR A 118 18.70 8.68 3.16
CA TYR A 118 19.86 8.59 4.05
C TYR A 118 19.38 8.51 5.49
N VAL A 119 20.00 7.64 6.29
CA VAL A 119 19.79 7.55 7.73
C VAL A 119 21.11 7.82 8.42
N ASP A 120 21.13 8.77 9.35
CA ASP A 120 22.33 9.23 10.07
C ASP A 120 23.51 9.52 9.15
N GLY A 121 23.23 10.16 8.01
CA GLY A 121 24.18 10.53 6.98
C GLY A 121 24.68 9.37 6.10
N LYS A 122 24.20 8.16 6.29
CA LYS A 122 24.52 6.99 5.45
C LYS A 122 23.42 6.75 4.41
N PHE A 123 23.81 6.44 3.18
CA PHE A 123 22.87 6.05 2.14
C PHE A 123 22.22 4.72 2.46
N VAL A 124 20.89 4.68 2.37
CA VAL A 124 20.07 3.47 2.63
C VAL A 124 19.54 2.88 1.32
N GLY A 125 19.02 3.73 0.44
CA GLY A 125 18.48 3.25 -0.82
C GLY A 125 17.70 4.33 -1.59
N PRO A 126 17.23 4.00 -2.79
CA PRO A 126 16.36 4.89 -3.57
C PRO A 126 14.98 4.98 -2.92
N VAL A 127 14.34 6.14 -3.06
CA VAL A 127 12.94 6.36 -2.70
C VAL A 127 12.09 6.17 -3.95
N ALA A 128 11.11 5.27 -3.88
CA ALA A 128 10.18 5.03 -4.97
C ALA A 128 9.40 6.31 -5.32
N ARG A 129 9.14 6.51 -6.61
CA ARG A 129 8.46 7.69 -7.15
C ARG A 129 7.33 7.28 -8.08
N ARG A 130 6.47 8.22 -8.41
CA ARG A 130 5.35 8.01 -9.33
C ARG A 130 4.29 7.06 -8.83
N LEU A 131 4.12 6.98 -7.51
CA LEU A 131 3.00 6.29 -6.88
C LEU A 131 1.74 7.16 -7.00
N GLY A 132 0.57 6.51 -6.91
CA GLY A 132 -0.71 7.17 -7.01
C GLY A 132 -1.00 8.09 -5.83
N ARG A 133 -1.54 9.27 -6.13
CA ARG A 133 -2.07 10.25 -5.15
C ARG A 133 -3.26 10.97 -5.78
N LEU A 134 -4.33 10.19 -5.96
CA LEU A 134 -5.58 10.72 -6.51
C LEU A 134 -6.20 11.80 -5.64
N ASP A 135 -6.04 11.69 -4.32
CA ASP A 135 -6.43 12.70 -3.34
C ASP A 135 -5.79 14.06 -3.63
N VAL A 136 -4.47 14.08 -3.83
CA VAL A 136 -3.72 15.30 -4.18
C VAL A 136 -4.12 15.84 -5.56
N TYR A 137 -4.30 14.95 -6.54
CA TYR A 137 -4.77 15.31 -7.88
C TYR A 137 -6.15 15.96 -7.87
N ARG A 138 -7.06 15.48 -7.02
CA ARG A 138 -8.39 16.08 -6.84
C ARG A 138 -8.33 17.41 -6.13
N ALA A 139 -7.55 17.52 -5.06
CA ALA A 139 -7.52 18.68 -4.20
C ALA A 139 -6.75 19.88 -4.77
N VAL A 140 -5.81 19.65 -5.71
CA VAL A 140 -4.91 20.71 -6.20
C VAL A 140 -5.03 20.84 -7.72
N ASP A 141 -5.67 21.92 -8.18
CA ASP A 141 -5.95 22.14 -9.61
C ASP A 141 -4.71 22.18 -10.50
N ALA A 142 -3.62 22.74 -10.00
CA ALA A 142 -2.36 22.83 -10.73
C ALA A 142 -1.66 21.47 -10.94
N ILE A 143 -2.07 20.43 -10.21
CA ILE A 143 -1.53 19.08 -10.35
C ILE A 143 -2.34 18.33 -11.41
N THR A 144 -1.71 18.07 -12.55
CA THR A 144 -2.34 17.46 -13.73
C THR A 144 -1.96 16.00 -13.95
N ASP A 145 -1.14 15.42 -13.06
CA ASP A 145 -0.76 14.01 -13.06
C ASP A 145 -0.99 13.42 -11.65
N PRO A 146 -1.81 12.37 -11.51
CA PRO A 146 -2.06 11.75 -10.20
C PRO A 146 -0.87 10.95 -9.67
N ASN A 147 0.16 10.69 -10.49
CA ASN A 147 1.35 9.94 -10.09
C ASN A 147 2.39 10.85 -9.44
N THR A 148 2.07 11.44 -8.30
CA THR A 148 2.95 12.37 -7.57
C THR A 148 3.55 11.76 -6.31
N GLY A 149 3.12 10.57 -5.90
CA GLY A 149 3.55 9.94 -4.68
C GLY A 149 5.03 9.54 -4.69
N PHE A 150 5.65 9.59 -3.52
CA PHE A 150 6.93 8.95 -3.23
C PHE A 150 6.83 8.15 -1.94
N ARG A 151 7.64 7.09 -1.81
CA ARG A 151 7.66 6.25 -0.63
C ARG A 151 8.97 5.47 -0.49
N HIS A 152 9.41 5.30 0.75
CA HIS A 152 10.43 4.34 1.16
C HIS A 152 10.01 3.73 2.50
N ASP A 153 9.96 2.42 2.56
CA ASP A 153 9.67 1.66 3.77
C ASP A 153 11.00 1.31 4.44
N LEU A 154 11.40 2.12 5.41
CA LEU A 154 12.64 1.93 6.14
C LEU A 154 12.48 0.80 7.16
N ASP A 155 13.23 -0.29 6.99
CA ASP A 155 13.39 -1.29 8.04
C ASP A 155 14.31 -0.71 9.13
N TYR A 156 13.76 -0.46 10.32
CA TYR A 156 14.52 0.12 11.42
C TYR A 156 14.93 -0.89 12.49
N ARG A 157 14.65 -2.18 12.28
CA ARG A 157 14.88 -3.24 13.27
C ARG A 157 16.35 -3.40 13.66
N ASP A 158 17.24 -3.13 12.72
CA ASP A 158 18.68 -3.24 12.90
C ASP A 158 19.36 -1.93 13.35
N LEU A 159 18.59 -0.86 13.49
CA LEU A 159 19.11 0.39 14.03
C LEU A 159 19.30 0.28 15.55
N PRO A 160 20.43 0.80 16.09
CA PRO A 160 20.64 0.78 17.53
C PRO A 160 19.61 1.64 18.27
N PRO A 161 19.31 1.37 19.53
CA PRO A 161 18.51 2.26 20.35
C PRO A 161 19.11 3.66 20.40
N GLY A 162 18.28 4.69 20.19
CA GLY A 162 18.69 6.09 20.19
C GLY A 162 17.94 6.97 19.21
N LYS A 163 18.40 8.23 19.15
CA LYS A 163 17.85 9.21 18.19
C LYS A 163 18.46 8.99 16.81
N HIS A 164 17.60 9.03 15.81
CA HIS A 164 17.94 8.88 14.41
C HIS A 164 17.32 10.00 13.57
N ILE A 165 17.88 10.21 12.39
CA ILE A 165 17.30 11.07 11.38
C ILE A 165 17.33 10.40 10.01
N ALA A 166 16.19 10.31 9.38
CA ALA A 166 16.06 9.95 7.98
C ALA A 166 15.92 11.22 7.14
N GLN A 167 16.73 11.33 6.08
CA GLN A 167 16.77 12.48 5.19
C GLN A 167 16.47 12.03 3.76
N VAL A 168 15.40 12.57 3.17
CA VAL A 168 15.07 12.35 1.75
C VAL A 168 15.74 13.45 0.93
N VAL A 169 16.59 13.05 0.01
CA VAL A 169 17.38 13.93 -0.85
C VAL A 169 16.93 13.79 -2.29
N ALA A 170 16.53 14.90 -2.88
CA ALA A 170 16.22 15.00 -4.30
C ALA A 170 17.46 15.41 -5.10
N ALA A 171 17.74 14.71 -6.20
CA ALA A 171 18.84 15.08 -7.10
C ALA A 171 18.30 15.51 -8.47
N THR A 172 18.76 16.66 -8.94
CA THR A 172 18.65 17.12 -10.33
C THR A 172 19.92 16.74 -11.10
N HIS A 173 20.07 17.19 -12.34
CA HIS A 173 21.33 17.03 -13.07
C HIS A 173 22.48 17.83 -12.46
N GLU A 174 22.17 18.97 -11.83
CA GLU A 174 23.20 19.91 -11.39
C GLU A 174 23.51 19.84 -9.89
N ARG A 175 22.51 19.59 -9.06
CA ARG A 175 22.66 19.68 -7.60
C ARG A 175 21.67 18.82 -6.81
N ARG A 176 21.92 18.77 -5.51
CA ARG A 176 21.08 18.02 -4.55
C ARG A 176 20.30 19.00 -3.68
N TYR A 177 19.08 18.60 -3.34
CA TYR A 177 18.16 19.35 -2.47
C TYR A 177 17.65 18.45 -1.34
N LEU A 178 17.47 19.05 -0.17
CA LEU A 178 16.78 18.38 0.93
C LEU A 178 15.27 18.44 0.68
N LEU A 179 14.63 17.27 0.54
CA LEU A 179 13.19 17.17 0.42
C LEU A 179 12.55 17.11 1.81
N ALA A 180 12.99 16.19 2.67
CA ALA A 180 12.42 15.98 3.99
C ALA A 180 13.45 15.55 5.02
N ASN A 181 13.18 15.88 6.30
CA ASN A 181 13.82 15.34 7.48
C ASN A 181 12.75 14.65 8.33
N VAL A 182 13.00 13.42 8.73
CA VAL A 182 12.18 12.64 9.66
C VAL A 182 13.04 12.26 10.85
N GLU A 183 12.76 12.85 12.01
CA GLU A 183 13.45 12.51 13.26
C GLU A 183 12.65 11.41 13.97
N PHE A 184 13.34 10.41 14.51
CA PHE A 184 12.72 9.35 15.26
C PHE A 184 13.66 8.80 16.34
N MET A 185 13.07 8.09 17.29
CA MET A 185 13.79 7.41 18.37
C MET A 185 13.52 5.92 18.27
N VAL A 186 14.53 5.10 18.17
CA VAL A 186 14.39 3.64 18.40
C VAL A 186 14.44 3.39 19.90
N VAL A 187 13.30 2.97 20.46
CA VAL A 187 13.15 2.75 21.89
C VAL A 187 13.31 1.27 22.22
N PRO A 188 14.20 0.90 23.14
CA PRO A 188 14.36 -0.50 23.56
C PRO A 188 13.11 -0.99 24.31
N ARG A 189 12.82 -2.30 24.21
CA ARG A 189 11.62 -2.92 24.79
C ARG A 189 11.51 -2.78 26.31
N ASP A 190 12.63 -2.78 27.00
CA ASP A 190 12.71 -2.57 28.45
C ASP A 190 12.56 -1.10 28.84
N GLN A 191 12.33 -0.22 27.84
CA GLN A 191 12.19 1.22 28.02
C GLN A 191 13.37 1.85 28.77
N SER A 192 14.54 1.20 28.76
CA SER A 192 15.75 1.73 29.36
C SER A 192 16.11 3.08 28.74
N LYS A 193 16.70 3.97 29.55
CA LYS A 193 17.12 5.27 29.07
C LYS A 193 18.18 5.13 28.00
N VAL A 194 17.92 5.73 26.84
CA VAL A 194 18.83 5.72 25.70
C VAL A 194 19.59 7.04 25.66
N SER A 195 20.82 6.99 25.16
CA SER A 195 21.60 8.21 24.95
C SER A 195 20.87 9.15 23.99
N ALA A 196 20.69 10.40 24.39
CA ALA A 196 20.07 11.46 23.58
C ALA A 196 21.06 12.15 22.65
N GLN A 197 22.15 11.50 22.25
CA GLN A 197 23.11 12.02 21.31
C GLN A 197 22.41 12.45 20.01
N PRO A 198 22.70 13.64 19.48
CA PRO A 198 22.11 14.07 18.23
C PRO A 198 22.56 13.16 17.07
N PRO A 199 21.65 12.81 16.15
CA PRO A 199 21.99 11.98 15.00
C PRO A 199 22.89 12.75 14.03
N LYS A 200 23.73 12.03 13.30
CA LYS A 200 24.57 12.61 12.26
C LYS A 200 23.71 13.02 11.06
N ARG A 201 23.80 14.29 10.67
CA ARG A 201 23.09 14.83 9.51
C ARG A 201 24.00 14.91 8.30
N LEU A 202 23.41 14.86 7.12
CA LEU A 202 24.09 15.30 5.89
C LEU A 202 24.45 16.79 6.00
N GLY A 203 25.46 17.20 5.27
CA GLY A 203 25.83 18.61 5.14
C GLY A 203 24.66 19.47 4.64
N TRP A 204 24.80 20.79 4.79
CA TRP A 204 23.77 21.73 4.38
C TRP A 204 23.38 21.56 2.90
N MET A 205 22.08 21.58 2.62
CA MET A 205 21.48 21.57 1.30
C MET A 205 20.31 22.53 1.25
N GLN A 206 20.11 23.16 0.08
CA GLN A 206 18.88 23.92 -0.15
C GLN A 206 17.66 23.00 -0.05
N ARG A 207 16.54 23.56 0.41
CA ARG A 207 15.28 22.82 0.39
C ARG A 207 14.73 22.73 -1.02
N ILE A 208 14.10 21.61 -1.35
CA ILE A 208 13.49 21.36 -2.67
C ILE A 208 12.42 22.40 -3.01
N SER A 209 11.74 22.98 -2.02
CA SER A 209 10.74 24.03 -2.19
C SER A 209 11.30 25.33 -2.80
N THR A 210 12.61 25.51 -2.83
CA THR A 210 13.27 26.63 -3.53
C THR A 210 13.41 26.40 -5.05
N LEU A 211 13.20 25.18 -5.52
CA LEU A 211 13.20 24.89 -6.94
C LEU A 211 11.87 25.32 -7.55
N ARG A 212 11.95 26.17 -8.58
CA ARG A 212 10.78 26.80 -9.20
C ARG A 212 9.78 25.74 -9.71
N GLY A 213 8.50 25.95 -9.42
CA GLY A 213 7.42 25.08 -9.88
C GLY A 213 7.26 23.79 -9.09
N VAL A 214 8.22 23.42 -8.24
CA VAL A 214 8.15 22.21 -7.43
C VAL A 214 7.31 22.43 -6.18
N ARG A 215 6.42 21.48 -5.89
CA ARG A 215 5.63 21.41 -4.66
C ARG A 215 5.77 20.04 -4.05
N THR A 216 5.82 19.96 -2.74
CA THR A 216 5.95 18.69 -2.02
C THR A 216 5.30 18.74 -0.65
N TRP A 217 4.94 17.58 -0.16
CA TRP A 217 4.45 17.37 1.19
C TRP A 217 4.92 16.02 1.72
N LEU A 218 5.18 15.94 3.03
CA LEU A 218 5.52 14.71 3.72
C LEU A 218 4.30 14.25 4.53
N ASP A 219 3.85 13.02 4.29
CA ASP A 219 2.70 12.40 4.97
C ASP A 219 3.17 11.69 6.25
N MET A 220 3.79 12.42 7.14
CA MET A 220 4.27 11.91 8.42
C MET A 220 3.67 12.73 9.55
N PRO A 221 3.46 12.12 10.73
CA PRO A 221 3.10 12.90 11.93
C PRO A 221 4.12 14.00 12.18
N ALA A 222 3.64 15.14 12.67
CA ALA A 222 4.52 16.25 13.04
C ALA A 222 5.39 15.85 14.25
N GLY A 223 6.67 16.19 14.18
CA GLY A 223 7.65 15.97 15.26
C GLY A 223 8.28 14.56 15.28
N PRO A 224 9.20 14.34 16.22
CA PRO A 224 9.88 13.07 16.37
C PRO A 224 8.93 11.95 16.77
N GLN A 225 9.17 10.75 16.23
CA GLN A 225 8.37 9.56 16.52
C GLN A 225 9.17 8.60 17.39
N ASP A 226 8.55 8.04 18.43
CA ASP A 226 9.10 6.94 19.20
C ASP A 226 8.68 5.62 18.56
N LEU A 227 9.65 4.81 18.17
CA LEU A 227 9.45 3.54 17.49
C LEU A 227 9.74 2.37 18.45
N TYR A 228 8.74 1.52 18.66
CA TYR A 228 8.79 0.36 19.53
C TYR A 228 8.65 -0.91 18.69
N TYR A 229 9.75 -1.55 18.34
CA TYR A 229 9.67 -2.79 17.58
C TYR A 229 9.16 -3.96 18.42
N ASN A 230 8.04 -4.53 18.01
CA ASN A 230 7.47 -5.75 18.58
C ASN A 230 7.48 -6.89 17.54
N PRO A 231 8.30 -7.95 17.74
CA PRO A 231 8.29 -9.10 16.83
C PRO A 231 6.93 -9.76 16.66
N LEU A 232 6.08 -9.77 17.71
CA LEU A 232 4.73 -10.31 17.60
C LEU A 232 3.83 -9.43 16.73
N ALA A 233 4.06 -8.12 16.65
CA ALA A 233 3.34 -7.26 15.71
C ALA A 233 3.73 -7.57 14.26
N HIS A 234 5.00 -7.84 14.01
CA HIS A 234 5.46 -8.32 12.72
C HIS A 234 4.83 -9.67 12.36
N ASP A 235 4.80 -10.59 13.31
CA ASP A 235 4.17 -11.90 13.14
C ASP A 235 2.66 -11.81 12.92
N TRP A 236 1.98 -10.91 13.64
CA TRP A 236 0.56 -10.66 13.47
C TRP A 236 0.23 -10.19 12.05
N ASN A 237 1.02 -9.26 11.52
CA ASN A 237 0.85 -8.81 10.14
C ASN A 237 1.03 -9.96 9.14
N THR A 238 2.08 -10.77 9.32
CA THR A 238 2.34 -11.95 8.47
C THR A 238 1.23 -13.00 8.57
N TYR A 239 0.68 -13.21 9.78
CA TYR A 239 -0.46 -14.10 10.00
C TYR A 239 -1.71 -13.60 9.26
N ARG A 240 -2.01 -12.30 9.36
CA ARG A 240 -3.16 -11.69 8.65
C ARG A 240 -3.05 -11.86 7.13
N GLU A 241 -1.87 -11.66 6.56
CA GLU A 241 -1.62 -11.95 5.14
C GLU A 241 -1.88 -13.43 4.81
N SER A 242 -1.48 -14.35 5.70
CA SER A 242 -1.72 -15.77 5.50
C SER A 242 -3.21 -16.14 5.55
N GLN A 243 -4.02 -15.42 6.33
CA GLN A 243 -5.47 -15.58 6.37
C GLN A 243 -6.11 -15.17 5.04
N VAL A 244 -5.76 -14.00 4.52
CA VAL A 244 -6.28 -13.51 3.22
C VAL A 244 -5.89 -14.46 2.10
N TYR A 245 -4.62 -14.88 2.04
CA TYR A 245 -4.16 -15.87 1.07
C TYR A 245 -4.90 -17.20 1.20
N GLY A 246 -5.06 -17.72 2.41
CA GLY A 246 -5.73 -18.99 2.67
C GLY A 246 -7.19 -18.97 2.25
N LEU A 247 -7.90 -17.88 2.51
CA LEU A 247 -9.28 -17.69 2.09
C LEU A 247 -9.41 -17.67 0.56
N LEU A 248 -8.57 -16.90 -0.11
CA LEU A 248 -8.59 -16.83 -1.58
C LEU A 248 -8.23 -18.17 -2.21
N LYS A 249 -7.26 -18.90 -1.62
CA LYS A 249 -6.91 -20.26 -2.04
C LYS A 249 -8.07 -21.24 -1.92
N ALA A 250 -8.86 -21.14 -0.84
CA ALA A 250 -10.04 -21.97 -0.66
C ALA A 250 -11.12 -21.68 -1.73
N PHE A 251 -11.33 -20.41 -2.09
CA PHE A 251 -12.23 -20.05 -3.19
C PHE A 251 -11.72 -20.55 -4.54
N HIS A 252 -10.42 -20.40 -4.80
CA HIS A 252 -9.80 -20.94 -6.03
C HIS A 252 -10.00 -22.44 -6.15
N GLN A 253 -9.75 -23.21 -5.07
CA GLN A 253 -9.93 -24.65 -5.09
C GLN A 253 -11.39 -25.03 -5.38
N LYS A 254 -12.34 -24.36 -4.73
CA LYS A 254 -13.78 -24.58 -5.00
C LYS A 254 -14.16 -24.29 -6.44
N ALA A 255 -13.57 -23.26 -7.06
CA ALA A 255 -13.81 -22.90 -8.45
C ALA A 255 -13.28 -24.00 -9.40
N VAL A 256 -12.08 -24.53 -9.12
CA VAL A 256 -11.47 -25.63 -9.88
C VAL A 256 -12.29 -26.90 -9.72
N ASP A 257 -12.70 -27.25 -8.49
CA ASP A 257 -13.52 -28.45 -8.20
C ASP A 257 -14.89 -28.36 -8.89
N ALA A 258 -15.42 -27.16 -9.08
CA ALA A 258 -16.64 -26.91 -9.85
C ALA A 258 -16.44 -26.96 -11.38
N GLY A 259 -15.23 -27.28 -11.87
CA GLY A 259 -14.91 -27.43 -13.29
C GLY A 259 -14.61 -26.13 -14.04
N LEU A 260 -14.31 -25.03 -13.33
CA LEU A 260 -13.81 -23.84 -13.99
C LEU A 260 -12.36 -24.04 -14.43
N PRO A 261 -12.00 -23.61 -15.67
CA PRO A 261 -10.64 -23.77 -16.17
C PRO A 261 -9.66 -22.92 -15.38
N ALA A 262 -8.65 -23.55 -14.76
CA ALA A 262 -7.71 -22.90 -13.84
C ALA A 262 -6.96 -21.74 -14.51
N GLU A 263 -6.64 -21.87 -15.82
CA GLU A 263 -5.96 -20.84 -16.59
C GLU A 263 -6.81 -19.58 -16.87
N LYS A 264 -8.10 -19.63 -16.52
CA LYS A 264 -9.03 -18.49 -16.62
C LYS A 264 -9.43 -17.94 -15.27
N ILE A 265 -8.92 -18.47 -14.17
CA ILE A 265 -9.24 -17.98 -12.82
C ILE A 265 -8.22 -16.92 -12.41
N TYR A 266 -8.69 -15.73 -12.12
CA TYR A 266 -7.88 -14.55 -11.75
C TYR A 266 -8.20 -14.11 -10.32
N SER A 267 -7.20 -13.60 -9.61
CA SER A 267 -7.47 -12.78 -8.43
C SER A 267 -8.24 -11.50 -8.82
N HIS A 268 -8.77 -10.82 -7.82
CA HIS A 268 -9.47 -9.56 -7.96
C HIS A 268 -9.05 -8.67 -6.78
N GLN A 269 -7.80 -8.21 -6.80
CA GLN A 269 -7.15 -7.64 -5.63
C GLN A 269 -6.63 -6.23 -5.85
N ILE A 270 -6.40 -5.52 -4.75
CA ILE A 270 -5.75 -4.21 -4.72
C ILE A 270 -4.27 -4.39 -4.43
N VAL A 271 -3.41 -3.70 -5.19
CA VAL A 271 -1.99 -3.54 -4.85
C VAL A 271 -1.84 -2.40 -3.86
N ALA A 272 -1.67 -2.72 -2.58
CA ALA A 272 -1.62 -1.70 -1.52
C ALA A 272 -0.50 -0.66 -1.72
N ASN A 273 0.64 -1.10 -2.25
CA ASN A 273 1.81 -0.25 -2.44
C ASN A 273 1.69 0.79 -3.56
N VAL A 274 0.63 0.77 -4.37
CA VAL A 274 0.47 1.73 -5.49
C VAL A 274 0.21 3.16 -5.03
N ASN A 275 -0.36 3.34 -3.85
CA ASN A 275 -0.62 4.65 -3.27
C ASN A 275 0.36 4.92 -2.13
N SER A 276 1.11 6.01 -2.22
CA SER A 276 2.13 6.33 -1.21
C SER A 276 1.57 6.60 0.18
N SER A 277 0.29 6.97 0.29
CA SER A 277 -0.36 7.24 1.59
C SER A 277 -1.00 6.01 2.24
N TRP A 278 -1.11 4.89 1.52
CA TRP A 278 -1.71 3.69 2.07
C TRP A 278 -0.74 2.91 2.94
N ASN A 279 -1.28 2.20 3.93
CA ASN A 279 -0.51 1.27 4.74
C ASN A 279 -0.80 -0.18 4.32
N PRO A 280 0.15 -0.88 3.66
CA PRO A 280 -0.04 -2.26 3.21
C PRO A 280 -0.39 -3.24 4.33
N GLN A 281 0.08 -2.98 5.56
CA GLN A 281 -0.20 -3.83 6.72
C GLN A 281 -1.71 -3.91 7.04
N LEU A 282 -2.47 -2.83 6.72
CA LEU A 282 -3.90 -2.82 6.94
C LEU A 282 -4.62 -3.74 5.96
N LEU A 283 -4.19 -3.73 4.71
CA LEU A 283 -4.80 -4.53 3.64
C LEU A 283 -4.44 -6.01 3.77
N ALA A 284 -3.21 -6.32 4.12
CA ALA A 284 -2.71 -7.69 4.26
C ALA A 284 -2.95 -8.58 3.01
N SER A 285 -2.94 -7.98 1.81
CA SER A 285 -3.27 -8.65 0.56
C SER A 285 -2.07 -9.00 -0.31
N ASP A 286 -0.86 -8.57 0.04
CA ASP A 286 0.32 -8.66 -0.81
C ASP A 286 0.64 -10.10 -1.25
N LYS A 287 0.45 -11.10 -0.40
CA LYS A 287 0.66 -12.52 -0.74
C LYS A 287 -0.32 -13.08 -1.77
N THR A 288 -1.40 -12.37 -2.05
CA THR A 288 -2.40 -12.79 -3.04
C THR A 288 -2.09 -12.30 -4.45
N ILE A 289 -1.01 -11.51 -4.60
CA ILE A 289 -0.55 -10.94 -5.85
C ILE A 289 0.89 -11.39 -6.09
N GLY A 290 1.12 -12.14 -7.15
CA GLY A 290 2.47 -12.63 -7.47
C GLY A 290 2.48 -13.81 -8.42
N GLY A 291 3.65 -14.15 -8.94
CA GLY A 291 3.83 -15.26 -9.88
C GLY A 291 3.68 -16.65 -9.26
N ASP A 292 3.75 -16.75 -7.92
CA ASP A 292 3.71 -18.03 -7.20
C ASP A 292 2.31 -18.42 -6.72
N THR A 293 1.29 -17.64 -7.09
CA THR A 293 -0.11 -17.97 -6.72
C THR A 293 -0.70 -19.02 -7.64
N PRO A 294 -1.62 -19.90 -7.15
CA PRO A 294 -2.26 -20.92 -7.99
C PRO A 294 -3.28 -20.34 -8.97
N TRP A 295 -3.62 -19.08 -8.86
CA TRP A 295 -4.48 -18.32 -9.77
C TRP A 295 -3.66 -17.32 -10.60
N ARG A 296 -4.25 -16.83 -11.67
CA ARG A 296 -3.66 -15.73 -12.45
C ARG A 296 -3.87 -14.39 -11.73
N THR A 297 -2.93 -13.49 -11.90
CA THR A 297 -3.02 -12.17 -11.27
C THR A 297 -4.09 -11.32 -11.95
N GLY A 298 -5.06 -10.88 -11.15
CA GLY A 298 -6.02 -9.83 -11.47
C GLY A 298 -5.92 -8.73 -10.42
N VAL A 299 -5.68 -7.49 -10.88
CA VAL A 299 -5.50 -6.33 -10.00
C VAL A 299 -6.40 -5.17 -10.42
N ASN A 300 -7.07 -4.60 -9.44
CA ASN A 300 -7.91 -3.42 -9.63
C ASN A 300 -7.03 -2.18 -9.79
N MET A 301 -7.38 -1.34 -10.72
CA MET A 301 -6.60 -0.15 -11.06
C MET A 301 -7.46 1.09 -11.19
N TYR A 302 -7.29 1.97 -10.21
CA TYR A 302 -7.98 3.25 -10.15
C TYR A 302 -6.99 4.42 -10.15
N GLY A 303 -7.41 5.54 -10.73
CA GLY A 303 -6.64 6.77 -10.70
C GLY A 303 -5.26 6.64 -11.34
N GLY A 304 -4.27 7.28 -10.74
CA GLY A 304 -2.93 7.38 -11.30
C GLY A 304 -2.16 6.08 -11.48
N THR A 305 -2.53 5.06 -10.74
CA THR A 305 -1.83 3.76 -10.79
C THR A 305 -2.01 3.03 -12.12
N THR A 306 -3.06 3.38 -12.86
CA THR A 306 -3.47 2.72 -14.09
C THR A 306 -2.45 2.74 -15.23
N ASN A 307 -1.54 3.73 -15.25
CA ASN A 307 -0.49 3.84 -16.28
C ASN A 307 0.86 4.27 -15.69
N SER A 308 1.04 4.05 -14.40
CA SER A 308 2.26 4.40 -13.68
C SER A 308 3.43 3.51 -14.09
N GLU A 309 4.58 4.12 -14.34
CA GLU A 309 5.83 3.39 -14.56
C GLU A 309 6.21 2.57 -13.31
N TRP A 310 5.96 3.12 -12.12
CA TRP A 310 6.17 2.41 -10.86
C TRP A 310 5.39 1.09 -10.84
N MET A 311 4.11 1.11 -11.19
CA MET A 311 3.26 -0.08 -11.20
C MET A 311 3.78 -1.16 -12.16
N ARG A 312 4.19 -0.76 -13.36
CA ARG A 312 4.78 -1.69 -14.33
C ARG A 312 6.09 -2.31 -13.83
N ASN A 313 6.94 -1.51 -13.19
CA ASN A 313 8.18 -1.99 -12.60
C ASN A 313 7.91 -2.95 -11.43
N TYR A 314 6.97 -2.60 -10.56
CA TYR A 314 6.56 -3.44 -9.44
C TYR A 314 6.05 -4.81 -9.93
N MET A 315 5.14 -4.83 -10.90
CA MET A 315 4.61 -6.09 -11.44
C MET A 315 5.72 -6.97 -12.02
N ARG A 316 6.66 -6.38 -12.76
CA ARG A 316 7.84 -7.13 -13.27
C ARG A 316 8.70 -7.69 -12.14
N GLN A 317 8.93 -6.92 -11.09
CA GLN A 317 9.74 -7.35 -9.94
C GLN A 317 9.13 -8.55 -9.20
N ILE A 318 7.80 -8.62 -9.11
CA ILE A 318 7.09 -9.75 -8.50
C ILE A 318 6.72 -10.86 -9.52
N GLY A 319 7.37 -10.87 -10.68
CA GLY A 319 7.25 -11.94 -11.68
C GLY A 319 5.98 -11.93 -12.52
N ILE A 320 5.23 -10.80 -12.55
CA ILE A 320 3.98 -10.70 -13.32
C ILE A 320 4.27 -10.07 -14.69
N THR A 321 4.09 -10.86 -15.74
CA THR A 321 4.22 -10.41 -17.15
C THR A 321 2.89 -10.45 -17.90
N SER A 322 1.87 -11.14 -17.34
CA SER A 322 0.53 -11.25 -17.90
C SER A 322 -0.48 -11.18 -16.78
N TYR A 323 -1.48 -10.32 -16.89
CA TYR A 323 -2.44 -10.04 -15.83
C TYR A 323 -3.81 -9.64 -16.37
N GLY A 324 -4.82 -9.67 -15.51
CA GLY A 324 -6.13 -9.09 -15.76
C GLY A 324 -6.34 -7.80 -14.98
N VAL A 325 -7.24 -6.96 -15.44
CA VAL A 325 -7.71 -5.77 -14.71
C VAL A 325 -9.22 -5.89 -14.50
N PRO A 326 -9.65 -6.56 -13.40
CA PRO A 326 -11.06 -6.79 -13.10
C PRO A 326 -11.89 -5.51 -12.92
N GLU A 327 -11.27 -4.47 -12.33
CA GLU A 327 -11.89 -3.17 -12.19
C GLU A 327 -10.90 -2.08 -12.61
N PHE A 328 -11.30 -1.31 -13.62
CA PHE A 328 -10.44 -0.31 -14.23
C PHE A 328 -11.16 1.03 -14.36
N ASN A 329 -10.63 2.08 -13.73
CA ASN A 329 -11.06 3.45 -13.95
C ASN A 329 -9.88 4.42 -13.76
N PRO A 330 -9.33 5.01 -14.83
CA PRO A 330 -8.17 5.88 -14.78
C PRO A 330 -8.35 7.16 -13.98
N GLN A 331 -9.54 7.73 -13.93
CA GLN A 331 -9.85 8.98 -13.22
C GLN A 331 -8.84 10.11 -13.50
N GLN A 332 -8.53 10.35 -14.77
CA GLN A 332 -7.51 11.33 -15.21
C GLN A 332 -8.13 12.42 -16.10
N TRP A 333 -9.09 13.17 -15.57
CA TRP A 333 -9.87 14.15 -16.32
C TRP A 333 -9.16 15.45 -16.69
N LYS A 334 -8.03 15.78 -16.03
CA LYS A 334 -7.29 17.03 -16.25
C LYS A 334 -6.40 17.02 -17.51
N ARG A 335 -6.23 15.85 -18.14
CA ARG A 335 -5.46 15.70 -19.39
C ARG A 335 -6.32 15.05 -20.46
N GLU A 336 -6.35 15.67 -21.62
CA GLU A 336 -7.01 15.09 -22.78
C GLU A 336 -6.32 13.80 -23.23
N GLY A 337 -7.10 12.81 -23.68
CA GLY A 337 -6.60 11.50 -24.13
C GLY A 337 -5.99 10.61 -23.06
N ALA A 338 -5.95 11.03 -21.78
CA ALA A 338 -5.29 10.25 -20.70
C ALA A 338 -5.96 8.90 -20.48
N HIS A 339 -7.28 8.80 -20.61
CA HIS A 339 -8.02 7.56 -20.44
C HIS A 339 -7.69 6.53 -21.53
N LEU A 340 -7.69 6.95 -22.79
CA LEU A 340 -7.31 6.10 -23.92
C LEU A 340 -5.86 5.61 -23.78
N LYS A 341 -4.96 6.54 -23.46
CA LYS A 341 -3.55 6.20 -23.23
C LYS A 341 -3.35 5.20 -22.09
N ALA A 342 -4.14 5.29 -21.01
CA ALA A 342 -4.07 4.33 -19.92
C ALA A 342 -4.51 2.93 -20.38
N MET A 343 -5.59 2.81 -21.14
CA MET A 343 -6.06 1.54 -21.72
C MET A 343 -5.00 0.94 -22.68
N GLN A 344 -4.47 1.74 -23.59
CA GLN A 344 -3.42 1.32 -24.52
C GLN A 344 -2.18 0.84 -23.77
N SER A 345 -1.78 1.55 -22.70
CA SER A 345 -0.65 1.16 -21.86
C SER A 345 -0.83 -0.22 -21.24
N HIS A 346 -2.04 -0.59 -20.80
CA HIS A 346 -2.30 -1.93 -20.27
C HIS A 346 -2.27 -2.99 -21.35
N TYR A 347 -2.87 -2.72 -22.50
CA TYR A 347 -2.81 -3.61 -23.66
C TYR A 347 -1.35 -3.91 -24.06
N ASP A 348 -0.52 -2.88 -24.21
CA ASP A 348 0.87 -3.00 -24.61
C ASP A 348 1.76 -3.70 -23.56
N ASN A 349 1.33 -3.73 -22.30
CA ASN A 349 2.11 -4.32 -21.19
C ASN A 349 1.55 -5.66 -20.66
N GLY A 350 0.76 -6.38 -21.47
CA GLY A 350 0.38 -7.76 -21.19
C GLY A 350 -0.92 -7.95 -20.40
N ALA A 351 -1.80 -6.94 -20.35
CA ALA A 351 -3.14 -7.13 -19.86
C ALA A 351 -3.94 -8.06 -20.76
N THR A 352 -4.47 -9.13 -20.20
CA THR A 352 -5.29 -10.13 -20.93
C THR A 352 -6.74 -9.69 -21.06
N PHE A 353 -7.21 -8.86 -20.15
CA PHE A 353 -8.48 -8.17 -20.23
C PHE A 353 -8.46 -6.90 -19.34
N ILE A 354 -9.33 -5.97 -19.70
CA ILE A 354 -9.59 -4.76 -18.92
C ILE A 354 -11.11 -4.66 -18.78
N SER A 355 -11.60 -4.59 -17.53
CA SER A 355 -13.01 -4.42 -17.23
C SER A 355 -13.26 -2.99 -16.76
N PRO A 356 -13.87 -2.13 -17.58
CA PRO A 356 -14.18 -0.75 -17.18
C PRO A 356 -15.13 -0.73 -15.98
N TYR A 357 -14.81 0.07 -14.98
CA TYR A 357 -15.59 0.24 -13.77
C TYR A 357 -16.10 1.70 -13.70
N TYR A 358 -17.44 1.95 -13.58
CA TYR A 358 -18.48 0.97 -13.61
C TYR A 358 -19.68 1.50 -14.39
N PHE A 359 -20.47 0.60 -14.94
CA PHE A 359 -21.76 0.94 -15.53
C PHE A 359 -22.82 0.81 -14.43
N SER A 360 -23.55 1.89 -14.14
CA SER A 360 -24.51 1.90 -13.04
C SER A 360 -25.58 0.83 -13.24
N LEU A 361 -25.78 0.05 -12.18
CA LEU A 361 -26.89 -0.85 -12.06
C LEU A 361 -27.87 -0.43 -10.96
N ILE A 362 -27.57 0.69 -10.27
CA ILE A 362 -28.39 1.20 -9.18
C ILE A 362 -29.48 2.09 -9.79
N PRO A 363 -30.75 1.68 -9.79
CA PRO A 363 -31.81 2.54 -10.29
C PRO A 363 -31.88 3.85 -9.52
N ALA A 364 -32.09 4.97 -10.22
CA ALA A 364 -32.21 6.31 -9.62
C ALA A 364 -33.22 6.39 -8.45
N ARG A 365 -34.27 5.54 -8.49
CA ARG A 365 -35.27 5.41 -7.40
C ARG A 365 -34.71 4.99 -6.04
N LEU A 366 -33.50 4.42 -5.99
CA LEU A 366 -32.86 3.98 -4.75
C LEU A 366 -31.99 5.06 -4.09
N GLY A 367 -32.02 6.28 -4.61
CA GLY A 367 -31.46 7.46 -3.94
C GLY A 367 -29.94 7.47 -3.78
N ALA A 368 -29.22 6.69 -4.58
CA ALA A 368 -27.76 6.59 -4.50
C ALA A 368 -27.03 7.85 -5.03
N ALA A 369 -27.72 8.98 -5.16
CA ALA A 369 -27.27 10.17 -5.88
C ALA A 369 -25.97 10.81 -5.30
N GLU A 370 -25.71 10.63 -4.01
CA GLU A 370 -24.58 11.27 -3.32
C GLU A 370 -23.41 10.33 -3.00
N HIS A 371 -23.54 9.04 -3.28
CA HIS A 371 -22.47 8.08 -2.98
C HIS A 371 -21.27 8.31 -3.90
N GLY A 372 -20.04 8.24 -3.36
CA GLY A 372 -18.81 8.45 -4.11
C GLY A 372 -18.67 7.60 -5.38
N VAL A 373 -19.29 6.42 -5.38
CA VAL A 373 -19.41 5.50 -6.51
C VAL A 373 -20.11 6.14 -7.72
N ASN A 374 -21.11 7.00 -7.51
CA ASN A 374 -21.82 7.67 -8.62
C ASN A 374 -20.94 8.63 -9.42
N ARG A 375 -19.84 9.08 -8.84
CA ARG A 375 -18.85 9.89 -9.55
C ARG A 375 -18.15 9.12 -10.66
N MET A 376 -18.02 7.79 -10.50
CA MET A 376 -17.35 6.90 -11.46
C MET A 376 -18.31 6.22 -12.43
N GLU A 377 -19.60 6.51 -12.37
CA GLU A 377 -20.57 5.95 -13.31
C GLU A 377 -20.23 6.33 -14.75
N LEU A 378 -20.02 5.33 -15.59
CA LEU A 378 -19.66 5.48 -16.99
C LEU A 378 -20.89 5.86 -17.82
N SER A 379 -20.96 7.12 -18.16
CA SER A 379 -22.03 7.68 -18.98
C SER A 379 -21.47 8.83 -19.82
N PRO A 380 -21.94 9.02 -21.07
CA PRO A 380 -21.56 10.17 -21.88
C PRO A 380 -21.94 11.51 -21.24
N ASP A 381 -22.90 11.49 -20.31
CA ASP A 381 -23.48 12.67 -19.67
C ASP A 381 -22.98 12.90 -18.23
N ASN A 382 -22.03 12.06 -17.74
CA ASN A 382 -21.45 12.20 -16.41
C ASN A 382 -20.04 12.81 -16.46
N PRO A 383 -19.86 14.13 -16.26
CA PRO A 383 -18.55 14.76 -16.28
C PRO A 383 -17.75 14.54 -14.98
N LYS A 384 -18.37 13.99 -13.91
CA LYS A 384 -17.73 13.79 -12.61
C LYS A 384 -16.52 12.87 -12.75
N ASP A 385 -15.39 13.31 -12.22
CA ASP A 385 -14.10 12.61 -12.28
C ASP A 385 -13.68 12.14 -13.70
N GLY A 386 -14.23 12.78 -14.75
CA GLY A 386 -13.96 12.47 -16.14
C GLY A 386 -14.60 11.19 -16.64
N SER A 387 -15.71 10.75 -16.04
CA SER A 387 -16.42 9.53 -16.44
C SER A 387 -16.94 9.59 -17.87
N ASP A 388 -17.40 10.77 -18.35
CA ASP A 388 -17.78 11.00 -19.74
C ASP A 388 -16.60 10.85 -20.72
N LYS A 389 -15.41 11.31 -20.31
CA LYS A 389 -14.19 11.18 -21.11
C LYS A 389 -13.74 9.72 -21.16
N PHE A 390 -13.87 9.02 -20.04
CA PHE A 390 -13.55 7.60 -20.00
C PHE A 390 -14.53 6.77 -20.84
N TYR A 391 -15.83 7.06 -20.77
CA TYR A 391 -16.82 6.44 -21.63
C TYR A 391 -16.47 6.59 -23.14
N LYS A 392 -16.13 7.80 -23.57
CA LYS A 392 -15.71 8.07 -24.94
C LYS A 392 -14.44 7.31 -25.32
N ALA A 393 -13.46 7.25 -24.41
CA ALA A 393 -12.22 6.51 -24.61
C ALA A 393 -12.46 4.99 -24.75
N ILE A 394 -13.41 4.40 -24.01
CA ILE A 394 -13.79 3.00 -24.15
C ILE A 394 -14.37 2.74 -25.55
N VAL A 395 -15.27 3.60 -26.02
CA VAL A 395 -15.88 3.48 -27.37
C VAL A 395 -14.81 3.60 -28.47
N GLU A 396 -13.85 4.51 -28.29
CA GLU A 396 -12.74 4.68 -29.24
C GLU A 396 -11.80 3.46 -29.24
N PHE A 397 -11.41 3.00 -28.05
CA PHE A 397 -10.54 1.83 -27.92
C PHE A 397 -11.15 0.55 -28.49
N ALA A 398 -12.45 0.35 -28.34
CA ALA A 398 -13.15 -0.81 -28.88
C ALA A 398 -13.28 -0.83 -30.41
N ARG A 399 -12.96 0.27 -31.08
CA ARG A 399 -12.97 0.39 -32.55
C ARG A 399 -11.59 0.15 -33.19
N GLN A 400 -10.54 0.14 -32.39
CA GLN A 400 -9.17 -0.17 -32.82
C GLN A 400 -8.95 -1.67 -32.91
#